data_c37154c1077384f665d3d6881ea22b6f
#
_entry.id   c37154c1077384f665d3d6881ea22b6f
#
_cell.length_a   1.000
_cell.length_b   1.000
_cell.length_c   1.000
_cell.angle_alpha   90.00
_cell.angle_beta   90.00
_cell.angle_gamma   90.00
#
_symmetry.space_group_name_H-M   'P 1'
#
loop_
_entity.id
_entity.type
_entity.pdbx_description
1 polymer ?
#
loop_
_entity_poly.entity_id
_entity_poly.type
_entity_poly.pdbx_seq_one_letter_code
_entity_poly.pdbx_strand_id
1 'polypeptide(L)'
;MEHKTGLEDYYVIRGQKKMRFGYTTGSCAAAACKGACLMLLGKEKLTSVPLMTPKGILLDLELHDIQISENQVTCAVKKDAGDDPDTTNGILVYATVWKTDTAGIVIDGGVGVGRVTRPGLSQKVGEAAINSVPRAMILREAEEAAVSHDYEGGLKVVISVPEGVEIGKKTFNPRLGITGGISILGTSGIVEPMSEKALVESIHVEMKQHFTQGEKYLLVTPGNYGADYLREHMTLPLERNIKCSNYVGETIDMAVDMGVKGILFVAHIGKFVKVAAGIMNTHSHSADARMEVLAANALRVGADGDTARDILNCNTTDDALDILHEKGLLEPAMQEIMERIQFYLDHRSYEQIKLGAVVFNNVYGYLGKTRDAGELIQEIQKQDEMLKLQM
;
A
#
# COMPACT_ATOMS: atom_id res chain seq x y z
N MET A 1 0.49 -37.54 -0.55
CA MET A 1 1.44 -36.59 0.09
C MET A 1 1.03 -35.21 -0.39
N GLU A 2 0.95 -34.27 0.52
CA GLU A 2 0.66 -32.88 0.14
C GLU A 2 1.85 -32.34 -0.66
N HIS A 3 1.59 -31.61 -1.74
CA HIS A 3 2.63 -31.04 -2.60
C HIS A 3 3.46 -30.02 -1.81
N LYS A 4 4.78 -30.09 -1.90
CA LYS A 4 5.68 -29.14 -1.23
C LYS A 4 6.00 -27.97 -2.16
N THR A 5 5.68 -26.76 -1.69
CA THR A 5 5.87 -25.54 -2.47
C THR A 5 7.26 -24.94 -2.38
N GLY A 6 8.11 -25.42 -1.45
CA GLY A 6 9.43 -24.85 -1.14
C GLY A 6 9.37 -23.73 -0.08
N LEU A 7 8.19 -23.46 0.52
CA LEU A 7 8.01 -22.45 1.56
C LEU A 7 7.80 -23.02 2.97
N GLU A 8 7.91 -24.33 3.15
CA GLU A 8 7.54 -25.01 4.42
C GLU A 8 8.36 -24.50 5.60
N ASP A 9 9.61 -24.09 5.37
CA ASP A 9 10.52 -23.58 6.40
C ASP A 9 10.55 -22.04 6.49
N TYR A 10 9.78 -21.34 5.63
CA TYR A 10 9.75 -19.90 5.62
C TYR A 10 8.56 -19.35 6.40
N TYR A 11 8.87 -18.57 7.42
CA TYR A 11 7.88 -17.93 8.29
C TYR A 11 8.43 -16.66 8.92
N VAL A 12 7.55 -15.83 9.43
CA VAL A 12 7.87 -14.68 10.29
C VAL A 12 7.15 -14.85 11.63
N ILE A 13 7.79 -14.41 12.71
CA ILE A 13 7.15 -14.35 14.02
C ILE A 13 6.56 -12.93 14.20
N ARG A 14 5.25 -12.86 14.37
CA ARG A 14 4.54 -11.61 14.67
C ARG A 14 3.82 -11.78 16.02
N GLY A 15 4.26 -11.01 17.02
CA GLY A 15 3.85 -11.25 18.40
C GLY A 15 4.24 -12.66 18.86
N GLN A 16 3.26 -13.51 19.16
CA GLN A 16 3.46 -14.91 19.57
C GLN A 16 3.07 -15.92 18.47
N LYS A 17 2.72 -15.45 17.28
CA LYS A 17 2.29 -16.33 16.19
C LYS A 17 3.40 -16.51 15.16
N LYS A 18 3.62 -17.78 14.79
CA LYS A 18 4.42 -18.15 13.62
C LYS A 18 3.51 -18.05 12.41
N MET A 19 3.84 -17.15 11.46
CA MET A 19 3.05 -16.89 10.28
C MET A 19 3.81 -17.34 9.03
N ARG A 20 3.19 -18.24 8.25
CA ARG A 20 3.76 -18.86 7.06
C ARG A 20 3.81 -17.89 5.89
N PHE A 21 4.89 -17.91 5.11
CA PHE A 21 5.01 -17.17 3.87
C PHE A 21 4.09 -17.75 2.78
N GLY A 22 3.78 -16.91 1.81
CA GLY A 22 3.10 -17.27 0.58
C GLY A 22 3.86 -16.76 -0.66
N TYR A 23 3.21 -16.83 -1.82
CA TYR A 23 3.76 -16.33 -3.06
C TYR A 23 2.77 -15.41 -3.79
N THR A 24 3.32 -14.46 -4.56
CA THR A 24 2.58 -13.36 -5.15
C THR A 24 1.80 -13.76 -6.41
N THR A 25 0.85 -12.92 -6.84
CA THR A 25 0.19 -13.08 -8.15
C THR A 25 1.19 -13.06 -9.31
N GLY A 26 2.32 -12.32 -9.15
CA GLY A 26 3.42 -12.31 -10.11
C GLY A 26 4.10 -13.67 -10.24
N SER A 27 4.36 -14.35 -9.12
CA SER A 27 4.91 -15.71 -9.13
C SER A 27 3.95 -16.74 -9.73
N CYS A 28 2.65 -16.63 -9.40
CA CYS A 28 1.64 -17.48 -10.02
C CYS A 28 1.60 -17.31 -11.55
N ALA A 29 1.60 -16.05 -12.02
CA ALA A 29 1.56 -15.75 -13.45
C ALA A 29 2.82 -16.24 -14.18
N ALA A 30 4.01 -16.07 -13.59
CA ALA A 30 5.26 -16.53 -14.16
C ALA A 30 5.33 -18.07 -14.22
N ALA A 31 4.92 -18.77 -13.17
CA ALA A 31 4.89 -20.23 -13.13
C ALA A 31 3.85 -20.81 -14.10
N ALA A 32 2.65 -20.22 -14.17
CA ALA A 32 1.65 -20.62 -15.15
C ALA A 32 2.16 -20.40 -16.59
N CYS A 33 2.83 -19.26 -16.85
CA CYS A 33 3.47 -19.00 -18.15
C CYS A 33 4.53 -20.05 -18.48
N LYS A 34 5.44 -20.34 -17.53
CA LYS A 34 6.47 -21.38 -17.69
C LYS A 34 5.85 -22.73 -18.07
N GLY A 35 4.86 -23.16 -17.27
CA GLY A 35 4.17 -24.44 -17.51
C GLY A 35 3.50 -24.49 -18.89
N ALA A 36 2.79 -23.42 -19.26
CA ALA A 36 2.13 -23.34 -20.56
C ALA A 36 3.14 -23.32 -21.73
N CYS A 37 4.26 -22.59 -21.63
CA CYS A 37 5.32 -22.55 -22.64
C CYS A 37 5.99 -23.92 -22.81
N LEU A 38 6.40 -24.56 -21.70
CA LEU A 38 7.04 -25.88 -21.75
C LEU A 38 6.13 -26.94 -22.35
N MET A 39 4.84 -26.96 -21.97
CA MET A 39 3.85 -27.90 -22.54
C MET A 39 3.55 -27.61 -24.01
N LEU A 40 3.53 -26.32 -24.42
CA LEU A 40 3.28 -25.94 -25.82
C LEU A 40 4.41 -26.32 -26.75
N LEU A 41 5.65 -26.20 -26.29
CA LEU A 41 6.85 -26.44 -27.08
C LEU A 41 7.32 -27.89 -26.97
N GLY A 42 7.34 -28.46 -25.75
CA GLY A 42 7.80 -29.82 -25.50
C GLY A 42 6.74 -30.91 -25.72
N LYS A 43 5.44 -30.55 -25.82
CA LYS A 43 4.29 -31.45 -25.99
C LYS A 43 4.09 -32.49 -24.89
N GLU A 44 4.74 -32.31 -23.74
CA GLU A 44 4.59 -33.16 -22.55
C GLU A 44 3.75 -32.45 -21.49
N LYS A 45 2.84 -33.20 -20.89
CA LYS A 45 1.99 -32.65 -19.80
C LYS A 45 2.79 -32.60 -18.50
N LEU A 46 2.88 -31.40 -17.91
CA LEU A 46 3.49 -31.14 -16.62
C LEU A 46 2.44 -30.99 -15.53
N THR A 47 2.75 -31.39 -14.31
CA THR A 47 1.89 -31.25 -13.13
C THR A 47 2.35 -30.15 -12.18
N SER A 48 3.63 -29.79 -12.22
CA SER A 48 4.22 -28.67 -11.48
C SER A 48 5.41 -28.10 -12.24
N VAL A 49 5.84 -26.92 -11.84
CA VAL A 49 7.04 -26.27 -12.38
C VAL A 49 7.86 -25.59 -11.28
N PRO A 50 9.20 -25.67 -11.35
CA PRO A 50 10.07 -24.89 -10.48
C PRO A 50 10.13 -23.45 -10.97
N LEU A 51 10.03 -22.49 -10.02
CA LEU A 51 10.15 -21.05 -10.27
C LEU A 51 11.14 -20.42 -9.31
N MET A 52 12.20 -19.82 -9.81
CA MET A 52 13.13 -19.01 -9.02
C MET A 52 12.55 -17.60 -8.85
N THR A 53 12.27 -17.22 -7.61
CA THR A 53 11.74 -15.89 -7.31
C THR A 53 12.84 -14.83 -7.27
N PRO A 54 12.52 -13.53 -7.43
CA PRO A 54 13.49 -12.45 -7.25
C PRO A 54 14.15 -12.42 -5.86
N LYS A 55 13.46 -12.97 -4.83
CA LYS A 55 14.00 -13.12 -3.48
C LYS A 55 15.07 -14.21 -3.36
N GLY A 56 15.27 -15.04 -4.41
CA GLY A 56 16.20 -16.16 -4.41
C GLY A 56 15.63 -17.43 -3.77
N ILE A 57 14.32 -17.53 -3.61
CA ILE A 57 13.64 -18.73 -3.12
C ILE A 57 13.11 -19.50 -4.33
N LEU A 58 13.46 -20.78 -4.40
CA LEU A 58 12.94 -21.70 -5.40
C LEU A 58 11.57 -22.23 -4.94
N LEU A 59 10.54 -21.94 -5.71
CA LEU A 59 9.19 -22.49 -5.54
C LEU A 59 9.00 -23.68 -6.46
N ASP A 60 8.19 -24.67 -6.04
CA ASP A 60 7.63 -25.70 -6.92
C ASP A 60 6.11 -25.56 -6.89
N LEU A 61 5.52 -25.14 -8.02
CA LEU A 61 4.12 -24.71 -8.07
C LEU A 61 3.31 -25.67 -8.95
N GLU A 62 2.23 -26.22 -8.36
CA GLU A 62 1.30 -27.10 -9.07
C GLU A 62 0.56 -26.36 -10.17
N LEU A 63 0.37 -27.05 -11.30
CA LEU A 63 -0.39 -26.58 -12.44
C LEU A 63 -1.80 -27.16 -12.42
N HIS A 64 -2.77 -26.29 -12.54
CA HIS A 64 -4.21 -26.61 -12.54
C HIS A 64 -4.86 -26.28 -13.90
N ASP A 65 -6.02 -26.83 -14.16
CA ASP A 65 -6.90 -26.53 -15.31
C ASP A 65 -6.17 -26.56 -16.66
N ILE A 66 -5.31 -27.58 -16.85
CA ILE A 66 -4.43 -27.71 -18.01
C ILE A 66 -5.26 -28.06 -19.26
N GLN A 67 -5.20 -27.20 -20.28
CA GLN A 67 -5.80 -27.39 -21.60
C GLN A 67 -4.71 -27.25 -22.66
N ILE A 68 -4.49 -28.32 -23.40
CA ILE A 68 -3.46 -28.40 -24.45
C ILE A 68 -4.13 -28.53 -25.80
N SER A 69 -3.77 -27.68 -26.74
CA SER A 69 -4.07 -27.80 -28.17
C SER A 69 -2.81 -27.62 -29.00
N GLU A 70 -2.90 -27.76 -30.31
CA GLU A 70 -1.74 -27.74 -31.21
C GLU A 70 -0.95 -26.43 -31.15
N ASN A 71 -1.66 -25.30 -31.09
CA ASN A 71 -1.07 -23.95 -31.15
C ASN A 71 -1.29 -23.14 -29.88
N GLN A 72 -1.89 -23.72 -28.83
CA GLN A 72 -2.24 -23.02 -27.62
C GLN A 72 -2.19 -23.96 -26.42
N VAL A 73 -1.67 -23.47 -25.31
CA VAL A 73 -1.78 -24.12 -24.00
C VAL A 73 -2.26 -23.10 -22.97
N THR A 74 -3.20 -23.54 -22.12
CA THR A 74 -3.65 -22.80 -20.94
C THR A 74 -3.41 -23.64 -19.70
N CYS A 75 -2.87 -23.05 -18.65
CA CYS A 75 -2.86 -23.64 -17.31
C CYS A 75 -2.94 -22.54 -16.25
N ALA A 76 -3.18 -22.94 -15.03
CA ALA A 76 -3.30 -22.01 -13.89
C ALA A 76 -2.42 -22.44 -12.74
N VAL A 77 -2.05 -21.47 -11.89
CA VAL A 77 -1.47 -21.68 -10.57
C VAL A 77 -2.41 -21.11 -9.53
N LYS A 78 -2.70 -21.90 -8.49
CA LYS A 78 -3.52 -21.46 -7.35
C LYS A 78 -2.66 -20.60 -6.43
N LYS A 79 -3.09 -19.37 -6.15
CA LYS A 79 -2.36 -18.48 -5.26
C LYS A 79 -2.49 -18.94 -3.80
N ASP A 80 -1.36 -19.03 -3.11
CA ASP A 80 -1.29 -19.19 -1.67
C ASP A 80 -0.60 -17.94 -1.06
N ALA A 81 -1.35 -17.19 -0.29
CA ALA A 81 -0.86 -15.99 0.39
C ALA A 81 -0.19 -16.30 1.74
N GLY A 82 -0.06 -17.57 2.12
CA GLY A 82 0.38 -17.94 3.46
C GLY A 82 -0.64 -17.52 4.50
N ASP A 83 -0.14 -16.96 5.59
CA ASP A 83 -0.98 -16.47 6.68
C ASP A 83 -1.26 -14.95 6.57
N ASP A 84 -0.98 -14.35 5.40
CA ASP A 84 -1.35 -12.96 5.13
C ASP A 84 -2.86 -12.84 4.85
N PRO A 85 -3.57 -11.83 5.40
CA PRO A 85 -5.00 -11.61 5.15
C PRO A 85 -5.26 -11.01 3.75
N ASP A 86 -4.73 -11.62 2.72
CA ASP A 86 -4.82 -11.20 1.33
C ASP A 86 -6.14 -11.66 0.71
N THR A 87 -6.91 -10.73 0.15
CA THR A 87 -8.18 -11.00 -0.53
C THR A 87 -8.03 -11.85 -1.80
N THR A 88 -6.81 -11.95 -2.32
CA THR A 88 -6.49 -12.78 -3.50
C THR A 88 -6.02 -14.19 -3.14
N ASN A 89 -6.08 -14.58 -1.87
CA ASN A 89 -5.72 -15.94 -1.46
C ASN A 89 -6.66 -16.98 -2.07
N GLY A 90 -6.10 -18.04 -2.64
CA GLY A 90 -6.86 -19.16 -3.21
C GLY A 90 -7.33 -18.99 -4.64
N ILE A 91 -7.20 -17.81 -5.27
CA ILE A 91 -7.59 -17.59 -6.68
C ILE A 91 -6.68 -18.35 -7.64
N LEU A 92 -7.24 -18.65 -8.82
CA LEU A 92 -6.48 -19.21 -9.92
C LEU A 92 -5.95 -18.11 -10.85
N VAL A 93 -4.64 -18.11 -11.07
CA VAL A 93 -3.96 -17.22 -12.03
C VAL A 93 -3.58 -18.03 -13.24
N TYR A 94 -4.25 -17.76 -14.36
CA TYR A 94 -4.08 -18.47 -15.63
C TYR A 94 -3.03 -17.78 -16.49
N ALA A 95 -2.28 -18.59 -17.24
CA ALA A 95 -1.54 -18.15 -18.41
C ALA A 95 -2.02 -18.94 -19.63
N THR A 96 -2.42 -18.24 -20.68
CA THR A 96 -2.66 -18.82 -21.99
C THR A 96 -1.54 -18.39 -22.93
N VAL A 97 -0.90 -19.36 -23.57
CA VAL A 97 0.24 -19.12 -24.47
C VAL A 97 -0.08 -19.65 -25.85
N TRP A 98 0.16 -18.83 -26.85
CA TRP A 98 0.03 -19.17 -28.29
C TRP A 98 1.36 -19.02 -29.00
N LYS A 99 1.60 -19.88 -30.01
CA LYS A 99 2.60 -19.63 -31.02
C LYS A 99 2.17 -18.52 -31.96
N THR A 100 3.08 -17.65 -32.38
CA THR A 100 2.84 -16.59 -33.36
C THR A 100 3.88 -16.59 -34.44
N ASP A 101 3.50 -16.10 -35.64
CA ASP A 101 4.42 -16.00 -36.80
C ASP A 101 5.42 -14.84 -36.64
N THR A 102 5.12 -13.88 -35.81
CA THR A 102 6.01 -12.74 -35.54
C THR A 102 6.93 -13.08 -34.39
N ALA A 103 8.25 -13.03 -34.61
CA ALA A 103 9.25 -13.28 -33.58
C ALA A 103 9.11 -12.34 -32.38
N GLY A 104 9.47 -12.86 -31.19
CA GLY A 104 9.41 -12.13 -29.92
C GLY A 104 8.25 -12.58 -29.03
N ILE A 105 8.23 -12.04 -27.81
CA ILE A 105 7.26 -12.41 -26.78
C ILE A 105 6.39 -11.21 -26.45
N VAL A 106 5.07 -11.37 -26.60
CA VAL A 106 4.08 -10.35 -26.27
C VAL A 106 3.31 -10.80 -25.03
N ILE A 107 3.29 -9.94 -24.00
CA ILE A 107 2.59 -10.21 -22.73
C ILE A 107 1.46 -9.20 -22.56
N ASP A 108 0.23 -9.70 -22.32
CA ASP A 108 -0.93 -8.88 -22.06
C ASP A 108 -1.80 -9.48 -20.94
N GLY A 109 -2.78 -8.72 -20.45
CA GLY A 109 -3.79 -9.13 -19.49
C GLY A 109 -5.10 -9.51 -20.18
N GLY A 110 -5.69 -10.59 -19.73
CA GLY A 110 -7.04 -11.04 -20.11
C GLY A 110 -8.07 -10.71 -19.03
N VAL A 111 -9.11 -11.55 -18.97
CA VAL A 111 -10.22 -11.38 -18.02
C VAL A 111 -9.70 -11.32 -16.58
N GLY A 112 -10.15 -10.32 -15.81
CA GLY A 112 -9.84 -10.13 -14.39
C GLY A 112 -8.45 -9.62 -14.08
N VAL A 113 -7.62 -9.35 -15.10
CA VAL A 113 -6.43 -8.51 -14.96
C VAL A 113 -6.83 -7.07 -15.32
N GLY A 114 -6.60 -6.15 -14.40
CA GLY A 114 -7.02 -4.76 -14.56
C GLY A 114 -6.31 -4.05 -15.70
N ARG A 115 -6.92 -2.97 -16.19
CA ARG A 115 -6.33 -2.03 -17.17
C ARG A 115 -6.06 -0.70 -16.50
N VAL A 116 -4.92 -0.12 -16.79
CA VAL A 116 -4.54 1.21 -16.30
C VAL A 116 -5.31 2.27 -17.08
N THR A 117 -6.03 3.14 -16.37
CA THR A 117 -6.85 4.21 -16.96
C THR A 117 -6.33 5.61 -16.64
N ARG A 118 -5.36 5.73 -15.70
CA ARG A 118 -4.78 7.00 -15.26
C ARG A 118 -3.25 6.95 -15.27
N PRO A 119 -2.56 8.06 -15.53
CA PRO A 119 -1.10 8.11 -15.43
C PRO A 119 -0.64 8.01 -13.97
N GLY A 120 0.66 7.68 -13.77
CA GLY A 120 1.31 7.62 -12.44
C GLY A 120 1.76 6.23 -12.01
N LEU A 121 1.32 5.18 -12.71
CA LEU A 121 1.85 3.83 -12.55
C LEU A 121 3.02 3.58 -13.50
N SER A 122 3.75 2.47 -13.31
CA SER A 122 4.84 2.06 -14.22
C SER A 122 4.32 1.63 -15.60
N GLN A 123 3.07 1.18 -15.67
CA GLN A 123 2.37 0.84 -16.91
C GLN A 123 1.74 2.10 -17.52
N LYS A 124 1.72 2.14 -18.85
CA LYS A 124 1.04 3.20 -19.58
C LYS A 124 -0.48 3.04 -19.52
N VAL A 125 -1.19 4.15 -19.72
CA VAL A 125 -2.65 4.10 -19.86
C VAL A 125 -3.03 3.16 -21.01
N GLY A 126 -3.99 2.27 -20.76
CA GLY A 126 -4.44 1.22 -21.66
C GLY A 126 -3.70 -0.12 -21.52
N GLU A 127 -2.54 -0.16 -20.87
CA GLU A 127 -1.83 -1.42 -20.63
C GLU A 127 -2.46 -2.23 -19.49
N ALA A 128 -2.21 -3.55 -19.52
CA ALA A 128 -2.58 -4.44 -18.44
C ALA A 128 -1.81 -4.10 -17.15
N ALA A 129 -2.49 -4.18 -16.01
CA ALA A 129 -1.92 -3.93 -14.70
C ALA A 129 -1.00 -5.09 -14.26
N ILE A 130 0.03 -5.37 -15.05
CA ILE A 130 1.11 -6.33 -14.78
C ILE A 130 2.36 -5.52 -14.45
N ASN A 131 2.77 -5.50 -13.18
CA ASN A 131 3.89 -4.70 -12.71
C ASN A 131 5.21 -5.13 -13.36
N SER A 132 6.21 -4.26 -13.34
CA SER A 132 7.49 -4.45 -14.07
C SER A 132 8.20 -5.75 -13.66
N VAL A 133 8.29 -6.06 -12.36
CA VAL A 133 8.96 -7.29 -11.89
C VAL A 133 8.19 -8.55 -12.32
N PRO A 134 6.88 -8.72 -12.09
CA PRO A 134 6.11 -9.82 -12.66
C PRO A 134 6.24 -9.95 -14.18
N ARG A 135 6.18 -8.82 -14.90
CA ARG A 135 6.34 -8.82 -16.37
C ARG A 135 7.71 -9.37 -16.78
N ALA A 136 8.78 -8.96 -16.09
CA ALA A 136 10.14 -9.47 -16.33
C ALA A 136 10.25 -10.96 -15.98
N MET A 137 9.60 -11.42 -14.90
CA MET A 137 9.55 -12.85 -14.55
C MET A 137 8.85 -13.66 -15.64
N ILE A 138 7.67 -13.23 -16.09
CA ILE A 138 6.91 -13.90 -17.15
C ILE A 138 7.74 -13.96 -18.44
N LEU A 139 8.37 -12.85 -18.81
CA LEU A 139 9.22 -12.78 -20.01
C LEU A 139 10.38 -13.77 -19.92
N ARG A 140 11.12 -13.75 -18.81
CA ARG A 140 12.25 -14.66 -18.58
C ARG A 140 11.85 -16.13 -18.71
N GLU A 141 10.76 -16.55 -18.05
CA GLU A 141 10.32 -17.94 -18.09
C GLU A 141 9.89 -18.37 -19.50
N ALA A 142 9.28 -17.46 -20.28
CA ALA A 142 8.91 -17.73 -21.67
C ALA A 142 10.15 -17.78 -22.59
N GLU A 143 11.14 -16.91 -22.40
CA GLU A 143 12.42 -16.92 -23.13
C GLU A 143 13.22 -18.19 -22.84
N GLU A 144 13.36 -18.58 -21.56
CA GLU A 144 14.04 -19.79 -21.15
C GLU A 144 13.37 -21.05 -21.74
N ALA A 145 12.04 -21.10 -21.77
CA ALA A 145 11.31 -22.19 -22.40
C ALA A 145 11.53 -22.23 -23.92
N ALA A 146 11.53 -21.08 -24.60
CA ALA A 146 11.83 -21.04 -26.05
C ALA A 146 13.25 -21.49 -26.35
N VAL A 147 14.25 -21.01 -25.61
CA VAL A 147 15.67 -21.42 -25.76
C VAL A 147 15.83 -22.91 -25.50
N SER A 148 15.22 -23.46 -24.46
CA SER A 148 15.36 -24.90 -24.11
C SER A 148 14.74 -25.84 -25.14
N HIS A 149 13.93 -25.35 -26.07
CA HIS A 149 13.27 -26.11 -27.12
C HIS A 149 13.71 -25.67 -28.54
N ASP A 150 14.79 -24.91 -28.67
CA ASP A 150 15.27 -24.35 -29.93
C ASP A 150 14.16 -23.68 -30.77
N TYR A 151 13.24 -22.97 -30.08
CA TYR A 151 12.09 -22.31 -30.70
C TYR A 151 12.41 -20.87 -31.08
N GLU A 152 12.45 -20.57 -32.36
CA GLU A 152 12.77 -19.24 -32.93
C GLU A 152 11.52 -18.41 -33.24
N GLY A 153 10.33 -18.98 -33.16
CA GLY A 153 9.06 -18.29 -33.41
C GLY A 153 8.65 -17.35 -32.28
N GLY A 154 7.55 -16.64 -32.44
CA GLY A 154 7.01 -15.76 -31.41
C GLY A 154 6.05 -16.47 -30.45
N LEU A 155 5.89 -15.90 -29.27
CA LEU A 155 4.93 -16.34 -28.26
C LEU A 155 4.04 -15.16 -27.83
N LYS A 156 2.75 -15.41 -27.74
CA LYS A 156 1.80 -14.49 -27.11
C LYS A 156 1.35 -15.08 -25.79
N VAL A 157 1.56 -14.35 -24.70
CA VAL A 157 1.19 -14.73 -23.33
C VAL A 157 0.06 -13.82 -22.85
N VAL A 158 -1.06 -14.39 -22.43
CA VAL A 158 -2.16 -13.65 -21.80
C VAL A 158 -2.39 -14.21 -20.41
N ILE A 159 -2.26 -13.33 -19.42
CA ILE A 159 -2.52 -13.63 -18.00
C ILE A 159 -3.97 -13.30 -17.67
N SER A 160 -4.69 -14.23 -17.08
CA SER A 160 -6.11 -14.05 -16.73
C SER A 160 -6.38 -14.50 -15.29
N VAL A 161 -7.31 -13.82 -14.64
CA VAL A 161 -7.76 -14.13 -13.27
C VAL A 161 -9.26 -13.90 -13.22
N PRO A 162 -10.11 -14.86 -13.62
CA PRO A 162 -11.56 -14.63 -13.75
C PRO A 162 -12.21 -14.02 -12.51
N GLU A 163 -11.86 -14.50 -11.30
CA GLU A 163 -12.35 -13.96 -10.04
C GLU A 163 -11.86 -12.54 -9.77
N GLY A 164 -10.80 -12.13 -10.44
CA GLY A 164 -10.19 -10.80 -10.31
C GLY A 164 -11.12 -9.64 -10.67
N VAL A 165 -12.15 -9.89 -11.49
CA VAL A 165 -13.17 -8.88 -11.85
C VAL A 165 -13.89 -8.37 -10.59
N GLU A 166 -14.34 -9.29 -9.74
CA GLU A 166 -15.07 -8.92 -8.51
C GLU A 166 -14.13 -8.57 -7.36
N ILE A 167 -13.00 -9.26 -7.24
CA ILE A 167 -12.00 -8.99 -6.20
C ILE A 167 -11.38 -7.61 -6.41
N GLY A 168 -11.07 -7.22 -7.65
CA GLY A 168 -10.48 -5.93 -7.99
C GLY A 168 -11.27 -4.74 -7.47
N LYS A 169 -12.59 -4.84 -7.41
CA LYS A 169 -13.48 -3.81 -6.85
C LYS A 169 -13.27 -3.58 -5.35
N LYS A 170 -12.77 -4.58 -4.62
CA LYS A 170 -12.52 -4.54 -3.16
C LYS A 170 -11.08 -4.19 -2.80
N THR A 171 -10.21 -4.06 -3.78
CA THR A 171 -8.80 -3.69 -3.61
C THR A 171 -8.58 -2.17 -3.73
N PHE A 172 -7.33 -1.73 -3.63
CA PHE A 172 -6.94 -0.34 -3.92
C PHE A 172 -7.00 0.02 -5.42
N ASN A 173 -7.14 -0.95 -6.32
CA ASN A 173 -7.09 -0.75 -7.76
C ASN A 173 -8.00 0.37 -8.29
N PRO A 174 -9.29 0.48 -7.88
CA PRO A 174 -10.15 1.57 -8.34
C PRO A 174 -9.60 2.96 -7.99
N ARG A 175 -8.97 3.12 -6.83
CA ARG A 175 -8.33 4.38 -6.42
C ARG A 175 -7.12 4.70 -7.29
N LEU A 176 -6.37 3.67 -7.66
CA LEU A 176 -5.20 3.78 -8.55
C LEU A 176 -5.58 3.87 -10.05
N GLY A 177 -6.86 4.04 -10.38
CA GLY A 177 -7.31 4.08 -11.77
C GLY A 177 -7.03 2.78 -12.53
N ILE A 178 -7.09 1.65 -11.84
CA ILE A 178 -7.03 0.33 -12.44
C ILE A 178 -8.44 -0.26 -12.45
N THR A 179 -8.97 -0.57 -13.62
CA THR A 179 -10.35 -1.03 -13.79
C THR A 179 -10.41 -2.42 -14.42
N GLY A 180 -11.48 -3.16 -14.15
CA GLY A 180 -11.76 -4.46 -14.77
C GLY A 180 -11.07 -5.66 -14.15
N GLY A 181 -10.26 -5.48 -13.09
CA GLY A 181 -9.60 -6.61 -12.44
C GLY A 181 -8.59 -6.23 -11.37
N ILE A 182 -7.82 -7.24 -10.96
CA ILE A 182 -6.70 -7.10 -10.03
C ILE A 182 -5.41 -6.73 -10.77
N SER A 183 -4.40 -6.29 -10.00
CA SER A 183 -3.03 -6.15 -10.49
C SER A 183 -2.25 -7.46 -10.33
N ILE A 184 -1.40 -7.78 -11.30
CA ILE A 184 -0.38 -8.82 -11.19
C ILE A 184 0.87 -8.15 -10.61
N LEU A 185 1.15 -8.40 -9.34
CA LEU A 185 2.16 -7.68 -8.56
C LEU A 185 3.04 -8.62 -7.72
N GLY A 186 4.10 -8.04 -7.15
CA GLY A 186 5.04 -8.71 -6.25
C GLY A 186 6.49 -8.47 -6.66
N THR A 187 7.21 -7.64 -5.92
CA THR A 187 8.60 -7.27 -6.21
C THR A 187 9.60 -8.36 -5.83
N SER A 188 9.29 -9.13 -4.79
CA SER A 188 10.13 -10.24 -4.30
C SER A 188 9.67 -11.62 -4.81
N GLY A 189 8.47 -11.72 -5.36
CA GLY A 189 7.80 -12.99 -5.70
C GLY A 189 7.17 -13.70 -4.48
N ILE A 190 7.47 -13.27 -3.27
CA ILE A 190 7.07 -13.87 -2.00
C ILE A 190 6.14 -12.93 -1.24
N VAL A 191 5.13 -13.49 -0.59
CA VAL A 191 4.28 -12.78 0.37
C VAL A 191 4.82 -13.03 1.78
N GLU A 192 5.27 -11.98 2.42
CA GLU A 192 5.59 -11.99 3.85
C GLU A 192 4.39 -11.47 4.63
N PRO A 193 3.78 -12.27 5.52
CA PRO A 193 2.57 -11.85 6.21
C PRO A 193 2.76 -10.56 7.02
N MET A 194 1.79 -9.66 6.93
CA MET A 194 1.76 -8.36 7.62
C MET A 194 3.04 -7.53 7.39
N SER A 195 3.49 -7.46 6.14
CA SER A 195 4.69 -6.72 5.76
C SER A 195 4.46 -5.21 5.84
N GLU A 196 5.14 -4.54 6.78
CA GLU A 196 5.15 -3.08 6.88
C GLU A 196 5.71 -2.42 5.61
N LYS A 197 6.75 -3.03 5.02
CA LYS A 197 7.34 -2.56 3.78
C LYS A 197 6.33 -2.54 2.63
N ALA A 198 5.47 -3.56 2.53
CA ALA A 198 4.44 -3.61 1.50
C ALA A 198 3.37 -2.51 1.70
N LEU A 199 3.04 -2.18 2.95
CA LEU A 199 2.12 -1.08 3.26
C LEU A 199 2.74 0.28 2.88
N VAL A 200 4.00 0.52 3.24
CA VAL A 200 4.72 1.76 2.89
C VAL A 200 4.83 1.91 1.36
N GLU A 201 5.13 0.82 0.64
CA GLU A 201 5.17 0.81 -0.82
C GLU A 201 3.80 1.17 -1.43
N SER A 202 2.71 0.67 -0.85
CA SER A 202 1.35 1.02 -1.31
C SER A 202 1.03 2.50 -1.13
N ILE A 203 1.45 3.10 0.01
CA ILE A 203 1.33 4.54 0.25
C ILE A 203 2.14 5.33 -0.79
N HIS A 204 3.39 4.90 -1.07
CA HIS A 204 4.24 5.52 -2.07
C HIS A 204 3.61 5.54 -3.46
N VAL A 205 3.03 4.42 -3.88
CA VAL A 205 2.34 4.32 -5.18
C VAL A 205 1.15 5.28 -5.24
N GLU A 206 0.32 5.34 -4.19
CA GLU A 206 -0.83 6.25 -4.12
C GLU A 206 -0.37 7.73 -4.17
N MET A 207 0.62 8.10 -3.37
CA MET A 207 1.21 9.45 -3.36
C MET A 207 1.76 9.84 -4.75
N LYS A 208 2.53 8.95 -5.37
CA LYS A 208 3.09 9.17 -6.72
C LYS A 208 2.01 9.40 -7.76
N GLN A 209 0.91 8.69 -7.66
CA GLN A 209 -0.20 8.85 -8.59
C GLN A 209 -0.86 10.22 -8.43
N HIS A 210 -1.15 10.65 -7.20
CA HIS A 210 -1.67 11.99 -6.91
C HIS A 210 -0.73 13.08 -7.44
N PHE A 211 0.56 12.95 -7.16
CA PHE A 211 1.58 13.89 -7.63
C PHE A 211 1.64 13.97 -9.17
N THR A 212 1.58 12.82 -9.85
CA THR A 212 1.59 12.75 -11.34
C THR A 212 0.32 13.35 -11.95
N GLN A 213 -0.80 13.33 -11.24
CA GLN A 213 -2.05 13.98 -11.64
C GLN A 213 -2.04 15.50 -11.39
N GLY A 214 -0.92 16.06 -10.96
CA GLY A 214 -0.73 17.50 -10.76
C GLY A 214 -0.92 17.99 -9.33
N GLU A 215 -1.18 17.10 -8.38
CA GLU A 215 -1.30 17.48 -6.97
C GLU A 215 0.07 17.79 -6.38
N LYS A 216 0.28 19.03 -5.99
CA LYS A 216 1.51 19.53 -5.36
C LYS A 216 1.37 19.64 -3.83
N TYR A 217 0.14 19.72 -3.35
CA TYR A 217 -0.22 19.72 -1.93
C TYR A 217 -1.08 18.50 -1.65
N LEU A 218 -0.64 17.65 -0.74
CA LEU A 218 -1.29 16.38 -0.45
C LEU A 218 -2.13 16.47 0.84
N LEU A 219 -3.33 15.89 0.78
CA LEU A 219 -4.20 15.69 1.92
C LEU A 219 -4.00 14.28 2.45
N VAL A 220 -3.60 14.13 3.70
CA VAL A 220 -3.22 12.84 4.28
C VAL A 220 -3.94 12.59 5.60
N THR A 221 -4.46 11.37 5.77
CA THR A 221 -5.01 10.92 7.06
C THR A 221 -4.31 9.65 7.55
N PRO A 222 -3.95 9.56 8.84
CA PRO A 222 -3.38 8.33 9.41
C PRO A 222 -4.38 7.16 9.51
N GLY A 223 -5.67 7.40 9.33
CA GLY A 223 -6.67 6.34 9.47
C GLY A 223 -8.08 6.76 9.07
N ASN A 224 -9.05 5.87 9.33
CA ASN A 224 -10.45 6.10 8.94
C ASN A 224 -11.08 7.29 9.66
N TYR A 225 -10.80 7.48 10.95
CA TYR A 225 -11.32 8.62 11.73
C TYR A 225 -11.01 9.97 11.06
N GLY A 226 -9.81 10.13 10.48
CA GLY A 226 -9.46 11.34 9.76
C GLY A 226 -10.30 11.55 8.51
N ALA A 227 -10.59 10.50 7.76
CA ALA A 227 -11.44 10.57 6.58
C ALA A 227 -12.92 10.87 6.93
N ASP A 228 -13.41 10.33 8.05
CA ASP A 228 -14.76 10.61 8.55
C ASP A 228 -14.87 12.07 9.02
N TYR A 229 -13.88 12.55 9.76
CA TYR A 229 -13.81 13.95 10.19
C TYR A 229 -13.75 14.93 9.01
N LEU A 230 -12.96 14.61 7.98
CA LEU A 230 -12.92 15.39 6.72
C LEU A 230 -14.30 15.52 6.08
N ARG A 231 -15.02 14.41 6.01
CA ARG A 231 -16.36 14.35 5.38
C ARG A 231 -17.38 15.22 6.13
N GLU A 232 -17.31 15.22 7.45
CA GLU A 232 -18.32 15.83 8.31
C GLU A 232 -18.02 17.29 8.66
N HIS A 233 -16.75 17.67 8.71
CA HIS A 233 -16.33 18.93 9.33
C HIS A 233 -15.43 19.81 8.45
N MET A 234 -14.97 19.33 7.28
CA MET A 234 -14.06 20.10 6.45
C MET A 234 -14.50 20.13 4.98
N THR A 235 -14.34 21.29 4.34
CA THR A 235 -14.61 21.47 2.89
C THR A 235 -13.34 21.13 2.09
N LEU A 236 -12.84 19.91 2.23
CA LEU A 236 -11.66 19.40 1.51
C LEU A 236 -12.03 18.17 0.66
N PRO A 237 -11.33 17.94 -0.46
CA PRO A 237 -11.66 16.86 -1.40
C PRO A 237 -11.34 15.48 -0.79
N LEU A 238 -12.36 14.80 -0.26
CA LEU A 238 -12.21 13.49 0.37
C LEU A 238 -11.66 12.43 -0.60
N GLU A 239 -12.02 12.53 -1.89
CA GLU A 239 -11.56 11.65 -2.95
C GLU A 239 -10.05 11.73 -3.22
N ARG A 240 -9.40 12.82 -2.77
CA ARG A 240 -7.95 13.03 -2.87
C ARG A 240 -7.20 12.72 -1.59
N ASN A 241 -7.91 12.17 -0.59
CA ASN A 241 -7.29 11.82 0.68
C ASN A 241 -6.46 10.55 0.60
N ILE A 242 -5.20 10.66 0.93
CA ILE A 242 -4.23 9.57 1.02
C ILE A 242 -4.19 9.02 2.45
N LYS A 243 -4.22 7.70 2.62
CA LYS A 243 -4.13 7.07 3.94
C LYS A 243 -2.71 6.62 4.24
N CYS A 244 -2.05 7.25 5.21
CA CYS A 244 -0.68 6.90 5.58
C CYS A 244 -0.56 5.87 6.72
N SER A 245 -1.67 5.37 7.27
CA SER A 245 -1.67 4.47 8.43
C SER A 245 -0.86 5.06 9.60
N ASN A 246 0.11 4.33 10.13
CA ASN A 246 0.98 4.77 11.21
C ASN A 246 2.30 5.39 10.71
N TYR A 247 2.52 5.44 9.39
CA TYR A 247 3.80 5.77 8.74
C TYR A 247 3.91 7.26 8.39
N VAL A 248 3.76 8.12 9.40
CA VAL A 248 3.83 9.58 9.22
C VAL A 248 5.20 10.01 8.70
N GLY A 249 6.28 9.46 9.29
CA GLY A 249 7.65 9.80 8.90
C GLY A 249 7.98 9.38 7.47
N GLU A 250 7.71 8.12 7.13
CA GLU A 250 7.92 7.59 5.78
C GLU A 250 7.12 8.37 4.73
N THR A 251 5.90 8.79 5.09
CA THR A 251 5.07 9.63 4.21
C THR A 251 5.71 10.99 3.94
N ILE A 252 6.30 11.62 4.96
CA ILE A 252 7.02 12.88 4.80
C ILE A 252 8.26 12.68 3.92
N ASP A 253 9.06 11.64 4.19
CA ASP A 253 10.28 11.35 3.43
C ASP A 253 9.97 11.14 1.94
N MET A 254 8.95 10.33 1.64
CA MET A 254 8.50 10.10 0.25
C MET A 254 8.02 11.38 -0.44
N ALA A 255 7.32 12.27 0.29
CA ALA A 255 6.88 13.55 -0.25
C ALA A 255 8.04 14.49 -0.59
N VAL A 256 9.07 14.51 0.26
CA VAL A 256 10.30 15.26 0.00
C VAL A 256 10.99 14.73 -1.25
N ASP A 257 11.19 13.42 -1.34
CA ASP A 257 11.83 12.77 -2.49
C ASP A 257 11.09 13.01 -3.81
N MET A 258 9.76 13.08 -3.77
CA MET A 258 8.93 13.36 -4.95
C MET A 258 8.91 14.85 -5.35
N GLY A 259 9.36 15.76 -4.49
CA GLY A 259 9.25 17.20 -4.71
C GLY A 259 7.84 17.75 -4.51
N VAL A 260 7.06 17.15 -3.63
CA VAL A 260 5.76 17.67 -3.15
C VAL A 260 5.99 19.02 -2.45
N LYS A 261 5.09 19.98 -2.62
CA LYS A 261 5.21 21.30 -1.99
C LYS A 261 4.73 21.34 -0.54
N GLY A 262 3.79 20.46 -0.19
CA GLY A 262 3.32 20.39 1.19
C GLY A 262 2.33 19.26 1.46
N ILE A 263 2.19 18.94 2.75
CA ILE A 263 1.23 17.94 3.25
C ILE A 263 0.40 18.55 4.37
N LEU A 264 -0.91 18.36 4.29
CA LEU A 264 -1.83 18.57 5.40
C LEU A 264 -2.24 17.22 5.98
N PHE A 265 -1.89 16.99 7.24
CA PHE A 265 -2.40 15.86 8.00
C PHE A 265 -3.74 16.22 8.68
N VAL A 266 -4.73 15.33 8.60
CA VAL A 266 -5.96 15.43 9.41
C VAL A 266 -6.06 14.17 10.26
N ALA A 267 -5.90 14.31 11.57
CA ALA A 267 -5.59 13.20 12.44
C ALA A 267 -6.32 13.26 13.79
N HIS A 268 -6.77 12.08 14.25
CA HIS A 268 -7.28 11.91 15.61
C HIS A 268 -6.14 11.95 16.61
N ILE A 269 -6.34 12.69 17.72
CA ILE A 269 -5.32 12.90 18.77
C ILE A 269 -4.80 11.59 19.36
N GLY A 270 -5.64 10.57 19.48
CA GLY A 270 -5.34 9.28 20.10
C GLY A 270 -4.05 8.58 19.66
N LYS A 271 -3.58 8.86 18.45
CA LYS A 271 -2.29 8.40 17.94
C LYS A 271 -1.36 9.56 17.59
N PHE A 272 -1.92 10.64 17.06
CA PHE A 272 -1.14 11.72 16.47
C PHE A 272 -0.43 12.59 17.53
N VAL A 273 -0.89 12.57 18.78
CA VAL A 273 -0.19 13.21 19.92
C VAL A 273 1.28 12.79 20.03
N LYS A 274 1.63 11.57 19.61
CA LYS A 274 2.99 11.03 19.62
C LYS A 274 3.95 11.84 18.73
N VAL A 275 3.44 12.46 17.67
CA VAL A 275 4.25 13.32 16.78
C VAL A 275 4.79 14.53 17.54
N ALA A 276 4.10 15.02 18.59
CA ALA A 276 4.59 16.08 19.46
C ALA A 276 5.85 15.70 20.28
N ALA A 277 6.22 14.42 20.29
CA ALA A 277 7.47 13.91 20.84
C ALA A 277 8.46 13.41 19.76
N GLY A 278 8.18 13.67 18.47
CA GLY A 278 9.02 13.20 17.37
C GLY A 278 8.82 11.74 17.01
N ILE A 279 7.80 11.07 17.53
CA ILE A 279 7.49 9.68 17.22
C ILE A 279 6.72 9.63 15.90
N MET A 280 7.40 9.29 14.81
CA MET A 280 6.89 9.37 13.45
C MET A 280 6.22 8.09 12.96
N ASN A 281 6.47 6.94 13.60
CA ASN A 281 5.63 5.75 13.47
C ASN A 281 4.69 5.69 14.67
N THR A 282 3.42 5.99 14.45
CA THR A 282 2.43 6.13 15.53
C THR A 282 1.85 4.80 16.03
N HIS A 283 2.34 3.65 15.54
CA HIS A 283 1.93 2.35 16.02
C HIS A 283 2.37 2.15 17.48
N SER A 284 1.51 1.58 18.33
CA SER A 284 1.80 1.36 19.76
C SER A 284 2.98 0.40 19.99
N HIS A 285 3.24 -0.50 19.03
CA HIS A 285 4.40 -1.40 19.10
C HIS A 285 5.74 -0.67 18.92
N SER A 286 5.75 0.45 18.18
CA SER A 286 6.96 1.26 18.00
C SER A 286 7.23 2.14 19.22
N ALA A 287 6.21 2.77 19.75
CA ALA A 287 6.25 3.55 20.99
C ALA A 287 4.83 3.83 21.48
N ASP A 288 4.64 3.83 22.79
CA ASP A 288 3.45 4.37 23.43
C ASP A 288 3.87 5.39 24.50
N ALA A 289 3.83 6.64 24.16
CA ALA A 289 4.20 7.75 25.03
C ALA A 289 3.11 8.83 25.06
N ARG A 290 1.84 8.41 24.85
CA ARG A 290 0.69 9.34 24.75
C ARG A 290 0.50 10.11 26.06
N MET A 291 0.50 9.40 27.17
CA MET A 291 0.27 10.00 28.50
C MET A 291 1.44 10.87 28.91
N GLU A 292 2.67 10.46 28.63
CA GLU A 292 3.89 11.22 28.89
C GLU A 292 3.87 12.53 28.09
N VAL A 293 3.46 12.50 26.84
CA VAL A 293 3.38 13.71 25.99
C VAL A 293 2.31 14.64 26.52
N LEU A 294 1.11 14.15 26.88
CA LEU A 294 0.05 14.94 27.44
C LEU A 294 0.43 15.55 28.78
N ALA A 295 0.98 14.75 29.71
CA ALA A 295 1.41 15.21 31.02
C ALA A 295 2.54 16.25 30.93
N ALA A 296 3.53 16.04 30.06
CA ALA A 296 4.63 16.98 29.87
C ALA A 296 4.15 18.33 29.34
N ASN A 297 3.21 18.33 28.39
CA ASN A 297 2.66 19.59 27.85
C ASN A 297 1.65 20.24 28.81
N ALA A 298 0.93 19.46 29.62
CA ALA A 298 0.14 19.99 30.73
C ALA A 298 0.99 20.75 31.75
N LEU A 299 2.15 20.18 32.15
CA LEU A 299 3.11 20.85 33.04
C LEU A 299 3.65 22.16 32.45
N ARG A 300 3.92 22.22 31.14
CA ARG A 300 4.38 23.44 30.45
C ARG A 300 3.38 24.59 30.56
N VAL A 301 2.11 24.27 30.61
CA VAL A 301 1.03 25.28 30.71
C VAL A 301 0.50 25.48 32.13
N GLY A 302 1.21 24.94 33.12
CA GLY A 302 0.97 25.24 34.53
C GLY A 302 0.16 24.18 35.29
N ALA A 303 0.00 22.97 34.78
CA ALA A 303 -0.52 21.86 35.56
C ALA A 303 0.36 21.58 36.78
N ASP A 304 -0.24 21.21 37.89
CA ASP A 304 0.49 20.75 39.07
C ASP A 304 0.98 19.28 38.92
N GLY A 305 1.83 18.84 39.85
CA GLY A 305 2.37 17.50 39.82
C GLY A 305 1.32 16.39 40.05
N ASP A 306 0.21 16.70 40.72
CA ASP A 306 -0.88 15.77 40.94
C ASP A 306 -1.66 15.56 39.65
N THR A 307 -2.04 16.64 38.98
CA THR A 307 -2.69 16.58 37.66
C THR A 307 -1.82 15.82 36.64
N ALA A 308 -0.51 16.07 36.63
CA ALA A 308 0.40 15.33 35.74
C ALA A 308 0.44 13.82 36.05
N ARG A 309 0.43 13.43 37.33
CA ARG A 309 0.35 12.02 37.74
C ARG A 309 -0.99 11.37 37.35
N ASP A 310 -2.09 12.10 37.50
CA ASP A 310 -3.40 11.60 37.09
C ASP A 310 -3.45 11.33 35.59
N ILE A 311 -2.91 12.24 34.75
CA ILE A 311 -2.77 12.05 33.31
C ILE A 311 -1.90 10.81 33.00
N LEU A 312 -0.76 10.64 33.68
CA LEU A 312 0.15 9.50 33.46
C LEU A 312 -0.52 8.15 33.81
N ASN A 313 -1.50 8.15 34.71
CA ASN A 313 -2.25 6.94 35.10
C ASN A 313 -3.46 6.64 34.19
N CYS A 314 -3.77 7.50 33.20
CA CYS A 314 -4.85 7.26 32.26
C CYS A 314 -4.51 6.11 31.30
N ASN A 315 -5.53 5.36 30.90
CA ASN A 315 -5.41 4.31 29.89
C ASN A 315 -5.62 4.84 28.46
N THR A 316 -6.46 5.87 28.33
CA THR A 316 -6.84 6.43 27.03
C THR A 316 -6.51 7.93 26.96
N THR A 317 -6.37 8.43 25.74
CA THR A 317 -6.24 9.88 25.51
C THR A 317 -7.49 10.64 25.90
N ASP A 318 -8.66 10.01 25.82
CA ASP A 318 -9.93 10.64 26.16
C ASP A 318 -9.99 10.92 27.67
N ASP A 319 -9.62 9.94 28.52
CA ASP A 319 -9.51 10.13 29.97
C ASP A 319 -8.56 11.28 30.33
N ALA A 320 -7.42 11.38 29.63
CA ALA A 320 -6.47 12.47 29.86
C ALA A 320 -6.98 13.84 29.39
N LEU A 321 -7.74 13.88 28.29
CA LEU A 321 -8.39 15.11 27.83
C LEU A 321 -9.49 15.56 28.77
N ASP A 322 -10.23 14.62 29.39
CA ASP A 322 -11.25 14.93 30.43
C ASP A 322 -10.60 15.62 31.62
N ILE A 323 -9.47 15.11 32.13
CA ILE A 323 -8.71 15.75 33.23
C ILE A 323 -8.27 17.16 32.83
N LEU A 324 -7.70 17.32 31.62
CA LEU A 324 -7.28 18.63 31.13
C LEU A 324 -8.46 19.61 31.01
N HIS A 325 -9.61 19.15 30.55
CA HIS A 325 -10.82 19.94 30.42
C HIS A 325 -11.34 20.37 31.80
N GLU A 326 -11.45 19.45 32.75
CA GLU A 326 -11.90 19.74 34.12
C GLU A 326 -11.01 20.76 34.86
N LYS A 327 -9.71 20.73 34.55
CA LYS A 327 -8.72 21.68 35.10
C LYS A 327 -8.63 22.99 34.33
N GLY A 328 -9.39 23.17 33.24
CA GLY A 328 -9.30 24.33 32.37
C GLY A 328 -7.98 24.47 31.61
N LEU A 329 -7.26 23.38 31.43
CA LEU A 329 -5.95 23.31 30.78
C LEU A 329 -6.01 22.73 29.34
N LEU A 330 -7.18 22.30 28.86
CA LEU A 330 -7.30 21.64 27.57
C LEU A 330 -6.78 22.51 26.40
N GLU A 331 -7.32 23.73 26.26
CA GLU A 331 -6.92 24.63 25.18
C GLU A 331 -5.42 25.00 25.23
N PRO A 332 -4.86 25.47 26.36
CA PRO A 332 -3.45 25.82 26.40
C PRO A 332 -2.52 24.60 26.19
N ALA A 333 -2.87 23.41 26.73
CA ALA A 333 -2.08 22.22 26.51
C ALA A 333 -2.13 21.76 25.03
N MET A 334 -3.29 21.87 24.40
CA MET A 334 -3.41 21.55 22.97
C MET A 334 -2.65 22.54 22.09
N GLN A 335 -2.63 23.82 22.44
CA GLN A 335 -1.82 24.81 21.73
C GLN A 335 -0.32 24.43 21.77
N GLU A 336 0.21 24.14 22.97
CA GLU A 336 1.60 23.69 23.13
C GLU A 336 1.88 22.39 22.32
N ILE A 337 0.93 21.44 22.34
CA ILE A 337 1.03 20.20 21.55
C ILE A 337 1.09 20.51 20.04
N MET A 338 0.27 21.46 19.54
CA MET A 338 0.29 21.85 18.12
C MET A 338 1.62 22.49 17.73
N GLU A 339 2.21 23.31 18.58
CA GLU A 339 3.55 23.88 18.35
C GLU A 339 4.62 22.80 18.30
N ARG A 340 4.56 21.79 19.19
CA ARG A 340 5.47 20.65 19.19
C ARG A 340 5.29 19.76 17.96
N ILE A 341 4.05 19.51 17.53
CA ILE A 341 3.78 18.78 16.29
C ILE A 341 4.41 19.51 15.11
N GLN A 342 4.17 20.83 14.96
CA GLN A 342 4.76 21.62 13.88
C GLN A 342 6.29 21.51 13.89
N PHE A 343 6.92 21.69 15.06
CA PHE A 343 8.37 21.60 15.21
C PHE A 343 8.91 20.26 14.70
N TYR A 344 8.30 19.12 15.07
CA TYR A 344 8.80 17.81 14.66
C TYR A 344 8.48 17.46 13.21
N LEU A 345 7.36 17.97 12.66
CA LEU A 345 7.07 17.84 11.23
C LEU A 345 8.14 18.58 10.41
N ASP A 346 8.42 19.86 10.75
CA ASP A 346 9.43 20.67 10.08
C ASP A 346 10.83 20.04 10.22
N HIS A 347 11.17 19.56 11.42
CA HIS A 347 12.44 18.88 11.67
C HIS A 347 12.60 17.61 10.81
N ARG A 348 11.55 16.81 10.62
CA ARG A 348 11.60 15.59 9.79
C ARG A 348 11.87 15.89 8.33
N SER A 349 11.27 16.93 7.79
CA SER A 349 11.44 17.32 6.38
C SER A 349 12.65 18.23 6.14
N TYR A 350 13.38 18.60 7.19
CA TYR A 350 14.42 19.65 7.13
C TYR A 350 13.89 20.95 6.50
N GLU A 351 12.62 21.27 6.75
CA GLU A 351 11.90 22.44 6.19
C GLU A 351 11.86 22.49 4.66
N GLN A 352 12.08 21.35 3.98
CA GLN A 352 12.12 21.29 2.51
C GLN A 352 10.72 21.37 1.88
N ILE A 353 9.69 20.99 2.62
CA ILE A 353 8.29 21.07 2.20
C ILE A 353 7.44 21.65 3.32
N LYS A 354 6.33 22.28 2.97
CA LYS A 354 5.41 22.82 3.97
C LYS A 354 4.58 21.72 4.62
N LEU A 355 4.62 21.60 5.94
CA LEU A 355 3.89 20.59 6.69
C LEU A 355 2.93 21.22 7.68
N GLY A 356 1.75 20.61 7.83
CA GLY A 356 0.77 21.05 8.81
C GLY A 356 -0.17 19.94 9.21
N ALA A 357 -0.86 20.14 10.32
CA ALA A 357 -1.82 19.20 10.84
C ALA A 357 -3.06 19.90 11.41
N VAL A 358 -4.22 19.28 11.23
CA VAL A 358 -5.46 19.51 11.96
C VAL A 358 -5.68 18.31 12.86
N VAL A 359 -5.85 18.55 14.14
CA VAL A 359 -6.03 17.50 15.15
C VAL A 359 -7.40 17.61 15.79
N PHE A 360 -8.06 16.49 15.97
CA PHE A 360 -9.41 16.38 16.49
C PHE A 360 -9.56 15.18 17.44
N ASN A 361 -10.67 15.17 18.17
CA ASN A 361 -11.13 14.07 19.00
C ASN A 361 -12.62 13.82 18.72
N ASN A 362 -13.10 12.61 18.97
CA ASN A 362 -14.51 12.27 18.69
C ASN A 362 -15.49 12.88 19.73
N VAL A 363 -15.01 13.19 20.93
CA VAL A 363 -15.82 13.79 22.02
C VAL A 363 -15.73 15.31 21.97
N TYR A 364 -14.51 15.84 21.89
CA TYR A 364 -14.21 17.27 21.95
C TYR A 364 -14.22 17.96 20.57
N GLY A 365 -14.36 17.20 19.48
CA GLY A 365 -14.32 17.76 18.13
C GLY A 365 -12.94 18.30 17.77
N TYR A 366 -12.91 19.50 17.19
CA TYR A 366 -11.65 20.19 16.84
C TYR A 366 -10.83 20.54 18.08
N LEU A 367 -9.59 20.10 18.12
CA LEU A 367 -8.66 20.35 19.22
C LEU A 367 -7.58 21.39 18.89
N GLY A 368 -7.27 21.57 17.61
CA GLY A 368 -6.29 22.55 17.19
C GLY A 368 -5.71 22.28 15.79
N LYS A 369 -4.95 23.24 15.31
CA LYS A 369 -4.18 23.12 14.06
C LYS A 369 -2.80 23.73 14.25
N THR A 370 -1.83 23.18 13.51
CA THR A 370 -0.47 23.72 13.48
C THR A 370 -0.40 25.03 12.69
N ARG A 371 0.70 25.76 12.84
CA ARG A 371 0.94 27.09 12.23
C ARG A 371 0.61 27.12 10.73
N ASP A 372 1.10 26.14 9.97
CA ASP A 372 1.05 26.15 8.51
C ASP A 372 -0.22 25.48 7.94
N ALA A 373 -1.03 24.85 8.79
CA ALA A 373 -2.23 24.11 8.36
C ALA A 373 -3.27 25.00 7.66
N GLY A 374 -3.41 26.26 8.10
CA GLY A 374 -4.37 27.18 7.49
C GLY A 374 -4.06 27.52 6.03
N GLU A 375 -2.80 27.73 5.72
CA GLU A 375 -2.33 27.98 4.34
C GLU A 375 -2.48 26.71 3.50
N LEU A 376 -2.10 25.54 4.03
CA LEU A 376 -2.23 24.27 3.33
C LEU A 376 -3.68 23.93 2.97
N ILE A 377 -4.65 24.23 3.85
CA ILE A 377 -6.07 24.08 3.55
C ILE A 377 -6.43 24.89 2.31
N GLN A 378 -6.03 26.17 2.25
CA GLN A 378 -6.32 27.05 1.12
C GLN A 378 -5.65 26.56 -0.19
N GLU A 379 -4.40 26.13 -0.10
CA GLU A 379 -3.68 25.62 -1.27
C GLU A 379 -4.28 24.33 -1.82
N ILE A 380 -4.72 23.42 -0.95
CA ILE A 380 -5.42 22.18 -1.36
C ILE A 380 -6.77 22.52 -2.02
N GLN A 381 -7.54 23.46 -1.47
CA GLN A 381 -8.80 23.89 -2.07
C GLN A 381 -8.61 24.49 -3.45
N LYS A 382 -7.67 25.44 -3.59
CA LYS A 382 -7.33 26.06 -4.89
C LYS A 382 -6.86 25.02 -5.91
N GLN A 383 -6.02 24.09 -5.48
CA GLN A 383 -5.53 22.99 -6.32
C GLN A 383 -6.68 22.11 -6.81
N ASP A 384 -7.62 21.75 -5.95
CA ASP A 384 -8.77 20.94 -6.32
C ASP A 384 -9.68 21.64 -7.33
N GLU A 385 -9.94 22.95 -7.14
CA GLU A 385 -10.70 23.74 -8.10
C GLU A 385 -10.01 23.78 -9.48
N MET A 386 -8.70 24.00 -9.52
CA MET A 386 -7.94 24.01 -10.78
C MET A 386 -7.98 22.66 -11.49
N LEU A 387 -7.81 21.56 -10.75
CA LEU A 387 -7.81 20.22 -11.32
C LEU A 387 -9.20 19.81 -11.84
N LYS A 388 -10.29 20.24 -11.19
CA LYS A 388 -11.67 20.04 -11.67
C LYS A 388 -11.96 20.76 -12.96
N LEU A 389 -11.32 21.91 -13.22
CA LEU A 389 -11.46 22.66 -14.48
C LEU A 389 -10.70 22.03 -15.65
N GLN A 390 -9.75 21.13 -15.40
CA GLN A 390 -8.93 20.47 -16.42
C GLN A 390 -9.50 19.10 -16.85
N MET A 391 -10.47 18.59 -16.13
CA MET A 391 -11.16 17.32 -16.43
C MET A 391 -12.41 17.55 -17.29
#